data_3237f4e7326cc727af7204cef7ba9856
#
_entry.id   3237f4e7326cc727af7204cef7ba9856
#
_cell.length_a   1.000
_cell.length_b   1.000
_cell.length_c   1.000
_cell.angle_alpha   90.00
_cell.angle_beta   90.00
_cell.angle_gamma   90.00
#
_symmetry.space_group_name_H-M   'P 1'
#
loop_
_entity.id
_entity.type
_entity.pdbx_description
1 polymer ?
#
loop_
_entity_poly.entity_id
_entity_poly.type
_entity_poly.pdbx_seq_one_letter_code
_entity_poly.pdbx_strand_id
1 'polypeptide(L)'
;MTTRRTFLTMSAAALAMPALPRIAAAQKYPTRQIRAMVPFAAGSSLDIVGRIVMDPLSRQLGQTIVIENRGGAGGTIGTASVVKAEPDGHTLLIQASAHSAAPAAYPKLSYDPVRDFSAVIPFGTIPNVTVVHPGRGFKTVQDLVAAAKKSGKFTYASAGVGSATHWAAERLRLAGGYDAVHVPFKGGPEALTEVMAGRVDFTCMGMSSALPLIRDGKLVALAVSSAA
;
A
#
# COMPACT_ATOMS: atom_id res chain seq x y z
N MET A 1 66.63 -20.53 39.79
CA MET A 1 65.79 -19.87 40.84
C MET A 1 65.23 -18.60 40.28
N THR A 2 63.97 -18.63 39.91
CA THR A 2 63.27 -17.45 39.42
C THR A 2 62.78 -16.61 40.56
N THR A 3 63.33 -15.41 40.69
CA THR A 3 63.04 -14.49 41.78
C THR A 3 61.59 -13.93 41.68
N ARG A 4 60.97 -13.69 42.86
CA ARG A 4 59.62 -13.11 42.97
C ARG A 4 59.40 -11.84 42.11
N ARG A 5 60.46 -11.08 41.85
CA ARG A 5 60.42 -9.91 40.92
C ARG A 5 60.17 -10.25 39.48
N THR A 6 60.68 -11.36 38.98
CA THR A 6 60.49 -11.79 37.59
C THR A 6 59.07 -12.30 37.36
N PHE A 7 58.40 -12.85 38.39
CA PHE A 7 57.03 -13.29 38.32
C PHE A 7 56.04 -12.11 38.27
N LEU A 8 56.34 -11.04 39.03
CA LEU A 8 55.49 -9.83 39.05
C LEU A 8 55.59 -9.02 37.74
N THR A 9 56.73 -8.98 37.10
CA THR A 9 56.91 -8.28 35.80
C THR A 9 56.28 -9.05 34.65
N MET A 10 56.25 -10.37 34.67
CA MET A 10 55.54 -11.16 33.64
C MET A 10 54.01 -11.07 33.80
N SER A 11 53.48 -10.96 35.02
CA SER A 11 52.04 -10.80 35.28
C SER A 11 51.53 -9.41 34.88
N ALA A 12 52.34 -8.36 34.99
CA ALA A 12 51.98 -7.00 34.57
C ALA A 12 51.94 -6.84 33.03
N ALA A 13 52.81 -7.57 32.30
CA ALA A 13 52.82 -7.56 30.85
C ALA A 13 51.62 -8.28 30.21
N ALA A 14 51.01 -9.25 30.90
CA ALA A 14 49.82 -9.97 30.43
C ALA A 14 48.54 -9.12 30.53
N LEU A 15 48.51 -8.09 31.39
CA LEU A 15 47.37 -7.19 31.55
C LEU A 15 47.38 -5.98 30.60
N ALA A 16 48.48 -5.79 29.85
CA ALA A 16 48.63 -4.70 28.87
C ALA A 16 48.33 -5.12 27.42
N MET A 17 47.56 -6.19 27.19
CA MET A 17 47.02 -6.43 25.87
C MET A 17 46.09 -5.27 25.50
N PRO A 18 46.44 -4.45 24.48
CA PRO A 18 45.47 -3.44 24.00
C PRO A 18 44.23 -4.18 23.61
N ALA A 19 43.08 -3.79 24.17
CA ALA A 19 41.78 -4.20 23.68
C ALA A 19 41.70 -3.70 22.23
N LEU A 20 42.06 -4.56 21.28
CA LEU A 20 41.87 -4.26 19.85
C LEU A 20 40.41 -3.84 19.69
N PRO A 21 40.14 -2.62 19.19
CA PRO A 21 38.77 -2.24 18.93
C PRO A 21 38.19 -3.32 18.01
N ARG A 22 37.20 -4.05 18.50
CA ARG A 22 36.41 -4.89 17.63
C ARG A 22 35.85 -3.93 16.60
N ILE A 23 36.43 -3.96 15.38
CA ILE A 23 35.84 -3.31 14.24
C ILE A 23 34.44 -3.93 14.16
N ALA A 24 33.44 -3.17 14.58
CA ALA A 24 32.07 -3.56 14.40
C ALA A 24 31.87 -3.68 12.88
N ALA A 25 32.04 -4.90 12.37
CA ALA A 25 31.69 -5.18 10.99
C ALA A 25 30.20 -4.86 10.87
N ALA A 26 29.88 -3.77 10.17
CA ALA A 26 28.50 -3.43 9.90
C ALA A 26 27.84 -4.68 9.28
N GLN A 27 26.83 -5.21 9.95
CA GLN A 27 26.12 -6.38 9.45
C GLN A 27 25.63 -6.05 8.04
N LYS A 28 26.00 -6.91 7.08
CA LYS A 28 25.61 -6.74 5.68
C LYS A 28 24.08 -6.83 5.59
N TYR A 29 23.41 -5.69 5.44
CA TYR A 29 21.96 -5.65 5.21
C TYR A 29 21.65 -5.87 3.73
N PRO A 30 20.59 -6.65 3.38
CA PRO A 30 19.77 -7.46 4.24
C PRO A 30 20.42 -8.81 4.59
N THR A 31 20.23 -9.31 5.84
CA THR A 31 20.76 -10.59 6.31
C THR A 31 19.81 -11.77 6.12
N ARG A 32 18.54 -11.48 5.86
CA ARG A 32 17.47 -12.45 5.68
C ARG A 32 16.42 -11.89 4.73
N GLN A 33 15.46 -12.72 4.37
CA GLN A 33 14.31 -12.35 3.54
C GLN A 33 13.61 -11.09 4.08
N ILE A 34 13.21 -10.20 3.16
CA ILE A 34 12.42 -9.01 3.44
C ILE A 34 10.94 -9.32 3.19
N ARG A 35 10.09 -8.83 4.05
CA ARG A 35 8.64 -8.90 3.95
C ARG A 35 8.08 -7.54 3.52
N ALA A 36 7.39 -7.47 2.39
CA ALA A 36 6.75 -6.26 1.90
C ALA A 36 5.23 -6.41 2.04
N MET A 37 4.65 -5.73 3.04
CA MET A 37 3.22 -5.76 3.31
C MET A 37 2.48 -4.80 2.39
N VAL A 38 1.54 -5.32 1.61
CA VAL A 38 0.55 -4.57 0.84
C VAL A 38 -0.80 -4.69 1.54
N PRO A 39 -1.36 -3.62 2.12
CA PRO A 39 -2.58 -3.69 2.93
C PRO A 39 -3.87 -3.71 2.10
N PHE A 40 -3.82 -4.30 0.93
CA PHE A 40 -4.95 -4.52 0.02
C PHE A 40 -4.85 -5.89 -0.65
N ALA A 41 -5.94 -6.35 -1.27
CA ALA A 41 -5.98 -7.63 -1.96
C ALA A 41 -4.94 -7.73 -3.08
N ALA A 42 -4.47 -8.94 -3.36
CA ALA A 42 -3.61 -9.23 -4.51
C ALA A 42 -4.32 -8.79 -5.81
N GLY A 43 -3.56 -8.28 -6.78
CA GLY A 43 -4.09 -7.68 -8.01
C GLY A 43 -4.67 -6.27 -7.84
N SER A 44 -4.64 -5.68 -6.66
CA SER A 44 -4.90 -4.25 -6.49
C SER A 44 -3.79 -3.42 -7.15
N SER A 45 -4.10 -2.17 -7.51
CA SER A 45 -3.10 -1.28 -8.12
C SER A 45 -1.84 -1.13 -7.28
N LEU A 46 -1.97 -1.13 -5.96
CA LEU A 46 -0.83 -1.04 -5.04
C LEU A 46 0.01 -2.33 -5.04
N ASP A 47 -0.63 -3.49 -5.13
CA ASP A 47 0.05 -4.78 -5.25
C ASP A 47 0.82 -4.89 -6.57
N ILE A 48 0.20 -4.48 -7.69
CA ILE A 48 0.83 -4.48 -9.01
C ILE A 48 2.10 -3.61 -9.00
N VAL A 49 1.99 -2.36 -8.53
CA VAL A 49 3.14 -1.45 -8.46
C VAL A 49 4.18 -1.96 -7.47
N GLY A 50 3.76 -2.50 -6.34
CA GLY A 50 4.65 -3.14 -5.37
C GLY A 50 5.50 -4.24 -5.98
N ARG A 51 4.90 -5.14 -6.76
CA ARG A 51 5.62 -6.24 -7.45
C ARG A 51 6.60 -5.71 -8.49
N ILE A 52 6.20 -4.71 -9.28
CA ILE A 52 7.07 -4.08 -10.28
C ILE A 52 8.34 -3.50 -9.64
N VAL A 53 8.25 -2.93 -8.44
CA VAL A 53 9.40 -2.32 -7.73
C VAL A 53 10.18 -3.37 -6.94
N MET A 54 9.50 -4.26 -6.21
CA MET A 54 10.16 -5.21 -5.30
C MET A 54 10.91 -6.32 -6.02
N ASP A 55 10.47 -6.73 -7.21
CA ASP A 55 11.12 -7.79 -7.97
C ASP A 55 12.56 -7.40 -8.43
N PRO A 56 12.81 -6.27 -9.10
CA PRO A 56 14.17 -5.84 -9.40
C PRO A 56 14.99 -5.50 -8.14
N LEU A 57 14.36 -4.93 -7.10
CA LEU A 57 15.03 -4.64 -5.83
C LEU A 57 15.53 -5.91 -5.14
N SER A 58 14.74 -6.98 -5.15
CA SER A 58 15.13 -8.31 -4.62
C SER A 58 16.41 -8.81 -5.30
N ARG A 59 16.50 -8.68 -6.62
CA ARG A 59 17.72 -9.06 -7.38
C ARG A 59 18.93 -8.20 -7.02
N GLN A 60 18.75 -6.89 -6.88
CA GLN A 60 19.83 -5.97 -6.52
C GLN A 60 20.37 -6.21 -5.10
N LEU A 61 19.48 -6.50 -4.16
CA LEU A 61 19.87 -6.76 -2.76
C LEU A 61 20.41 -8.18 -2.54
N GLY A 62 20.23 -9.10 -3.50
CA GLY A 62 20.61 -10.50 -3.36
C GLY A 62 19.82 -11.25 -2.28
N GLN A 63 18.63 -10.74 -1.91
CA GLN A 63 17.75 -11.33 -0.92
C GLN A 63 16.31 -11.34 -1.41
N THR A 64 15.58 -12.40 -1.09
CA THR A 64 14.17 -12.52 -1.46
C THR A 64 13.32 -11.46 -0.78
N ILE A 65 12.48 -10.77 -1.56
CA ILE A 65 11.43 -9.90 -1.04
C ILE A 65 10.09 -10.58 -1.28
N VAL A 66 9.38 -10.94 -0.20
CA VAL A 66 8.06 -11.57 -0.26
C VAL A 66 6.99 -10.51 -0.09
N ILE A 67 6.10 -10.38 -1.08
CA ILE A 67 4.93 -9.52 -0.96
C ILE A 67 3.81 -10.29 -0.27
N GLU A 68 3.31 -9.72 0.83
CA GLU A 68 2.15 -10.20 1.56
C GLU A 68 0.97 -9.25 1.38
N ASN A 69 -0.18 -9.80 0.99
CA ASN A 69 -1.41 -9.03 0.85
C ASN A 69 -2.32 -9.24 2.06
N ARG A 70 -2.68 -8.15 2.76
CA ARG A 70 -3.58 -8.20 3.92
C ARG A 70 -4.58 -7.06 3.89
N GLY A 71 -5.65 -7.24 3.10
CA GLY A 71 -6.71 -6.24 2.97
C GLY A 71 -7.64 -6.17 4.18
N GLY A 72 -8.44 -5.11 4.21
CA GLY A 72 -9.51 -4.90 5.19
C GLY A 72 -9.43 -3.52 5.85
N ALA A 73 -10.59 -2.96 6.19
CA ALA A 73 -10.77 -1.64 6.81
C ALA A 73 -9.92 -0.54 6.13
N GLY A 74 -10.04 -0.41 4.79
CA GLY A 74 -9.29 0.60 4.04
C GLY A 74 -7.77 0.48 4.11
N GLY A 75 -7.24 -0.70 4.47
CA GLY A 75 -5.81 -0.98 4.62
C GLY A 75 -5.28 -0.87 6.05
N THR A 76 -6.09 -0.48 7.01
CA THR A 76 -5.62 -0.30 8.41
C THR A 76 -5.20 -1.61 9.07
N ILE A 77 -5.83 -2.74 8.71
CA ILE A 77 -5.51 -4.07 9.27
C ILE A 77 -4.08 -4.49 8.86
N GLY A 78 -3.75 -4.42 7.58
CA GLY A 78 -2.42 -4.74 7.08
C GLY A 78 -1.36 -3.80 7.63
N THR A 79 -1.66 -2.49 7.65
CA THR A 79 -0.76 -1.46 8.19
C THR A 79 -0.45 -1.70 9.68
N ALA A 80 -1.45 -1.98 10.50
CA ALA A 80 -1.26 -2.27 11.92
C ALA A 80 -0.40 -3.52 12.19
N SER A 81 -0.33 -4.46 11.24
CA SER A 81 0.54 -5.64 11.39
C SER A 81 2.01 -5.32 11.20
N VAL A 82 2.34 -4.26 10.44
CA VAL A 82 3.73 -3.81 10.24
C VAL A 82 4.26 -3.10 11.48
N VAL A 83 3.44 -2.31 12.17
CA VAL A 83 3.83 -1.64 13.44
C VAL A 83 4.26 -2.64 14.52
N LYS A 84 3.73 -3.85 14.49
CA LYS A 84 4.08 -4.91 15.44
C LYS A 84 5.33 -5.70 15.06
N ALA A 85 5.92 -5.43 13.90
CA ALA A 85 7.14 -6.10 13.46
C ALA A 85 8.38 -5.41 14.05
N GLU A 86 9.50 -6.16 14.09
CA GLU A 86 10.79 -5.60 14.51
C GLU A 86 11.22 -4.46 13.56
N PRO A 87 11.69 -3.31 14.09
CA PRO A 87 12.08 -2.16 13.28
C PRO A 87 13.50 -2.30 12.71
N ASP A 88 13.84 -3.46 12.18
CA ASP A 88 15.17 -3.84 11.67
C ASP A 88 15.31 -3.71 10.14
N GLY A 89 14.30 -3.15 9.48
CA GLY A 89 14.28 -2.96 8.03
C GLY A 89 13.84 -4.20 7.22
N HIS A 90 13.59 -5.36 7.84
CA HIS A 90 13.15 -6.56 7.12
C HIS A 90 11.62 -6.68 6.97
N THR A 91 10.88 -5.70 7.46
CA THR A 91 9.44 -5.57 7.20
C THR A 91 9.16 -4.18 6.63
N LEU A 92 8.68 -4.14 5.40
CA LEU A 92 8.33 -2.92 4.69
C LEU A 92 6.81 -2.80 4.55
N LEU A 93 6.31 -1.57 4.56
CA LEU A 93 4.93 -1.25 4.22
C LEU A 93 4.88 -0.59 2.85
N ILE A 94 4.10 -1.13 1.93
CA ILE A 94 3.78 -0.50 0.64
C ILE A 94 2.38 0.10 0.76
N GLN A 95 2.30 1.42 0.81
CA GLN A 95 1.04 2.12 1.06
C GLN A 95 0.89 3.34 0.13
N ALA A 96 -0.29 3.91 0.11
CA ALA A 96 -0.65 5.10 -0.67
C ALA A 96 -1.40 6.11 0.22
N SER A 97 -2.14 7.05 -0.39
CA SER A 97 -2.87 8.13 0.31
C SER A 97 -3.83 7.65 1.41
N ALA A 98 -4.28 6.39 1.39
CA ALA A 98 -5.06 5.81 2.47
C ALA A 98 -4.32 5.83 3.81
N HIS A 99 -2.97 5.79 3.81
CA HIS A 99 -2.16 5.86 5.02
C HIS A 99 -2.31 7.19 5.76
N SER A 100 -2.14 8.28 5.05
CA SER A 100 -2.29 9.63 5.61
C SER A 100 -3.74 10.00 5.90
N ALA A 101 -4.71 9.43 5.16
CA ALA A 101 -6.13 9.69 5.35
C ALA A 101 -6.78 8.80 6.45
N ALA A 102 -6.11 7.74 6.89
CA ALA A 102 -6.65 6.79 7.86
C ALA A 102 -7.16 7.43 9.16
N PRO A 103 -6.48 8.42 9.80
CA PRO A 103 -6.98 9.05 11.02
C PRO A 103 -8.33 9.75 10.85
N ALA A 104 -8.60 10.30 9.66
CA ALA A 104 -9.89 10.95 9.39
C ALA A 104 -11.04 9.94 9.20
N ALA A 105 -10.73 8.72 8.72
CA ALA A 105 -11.73 7.67 8.49
C ALA A 105 -11.93 6.74 9.69
N TYR A 106 -10.93 6.62 10.55
CA TYR A 106 -10.88 5.68 11.68
C TYR A 106 -10.48 6.39 12.98
N PRO A 107 -11.43 6.90 13.78
CA PRO A 107 -11.12 7.67 15.01
C PRO A 107 -10.37 6.85 16.08
N LYS A 108 -10.47 5.51 16.03
CA LYS A 108 -9.79 4.59 16.96
C LYS A 108 -8.73 3.79 16.21
N LEU A 109 -7.80 4.48 15.54
CA LEU A 109 -6.69 3.85 14.87
C LEU A 109 -5.70 3.28 15.90
N SER A 110 -5.20 2.07 15.67
CA SER A 110 -4.28 1.39 16.59
C SER A 110 -2.80 1.72 16.35
N TYR A 111 -2.51 2.69 15.50
CA TYR A 111 -1.16 3.16 15.15
C TYR A 111 -1.19 4.65 14.76
N ASP A 112 -0.04 5.30 14.86
CA ASP A 112 0.18 6.65 14.35
C ASP A 112 0.85 6.55 12.96
N PRO A 113 0.20 7.01 11.87
CA PRO A 113 0.76 6.89 10.52
C PRO A 113 2.04 7.70 10.28
N VAL A 114 2.38 8.61 11.17
CA VAL A 114 3.59 9.44 11.06
C VAL A 114 4.70 8.95 12.00
N ARG A 115 4.36 8.62 13.24
CA ARG A 115 5.34 8.32 14.30
C ARG A 115 5.81 6.87 14.28
N ASP A 116 4.94 5.93 13.88
CA ASP A 116 5.23 4.49 13.92
C ASP A 116 5.94 3.98 12.67
N PHE A 117 6.26 4.86 11.71
CA PHE A 117 6.88 4.47 10.43
C PHE A 117 8.04 5.40 10.07
N SER A 118 9.08 4.80 9.51
CA SER A 118 10.16 5.53 8.84
C SER A 118 9.91 5.53 7.34
N ALA A 119 9.77 6.72 6.74
CA ALA A 119 9.58 6.84 5.30
C ALA A 119 10.87 6.43 4.57
N VAL A 120 10.72 5.63 3.50
CA VAL A 120 11.85 5.16 2.68
C VAL A 120 11.88 5.92 1.36
N ILE A 121 10.92 5.68 0.47
CA ILE A 121 10.88 6.31 -0.85
C ILE A 121 9.47 6.29 -1.45
N PRO A 122 9.05 7.34 -2.15
CA PRO A 122 7.84 7.29 -2.98
C PRO A 122 8.12 6.52 -4.28
N PHE A 123 7.22 5.58 -4.65
CA PHE A 123 7.33 4.85 -5.92
C PHE A 123 6.83 5.67 -7.11
N GLY A 124 5.91 6.61 -6.87
CA GLY A 124 5.28 7.44 -7.88
C GLY A 124 3.81 7.70 -7.58
N THR A 125 3.06 8.09 -8.59
CA THR A 125 1.63 8.41 -8.50
C THR A 125 0.83 7.40 -9.31
N ILE A 126 -0.27 6.89 -8.74
CA ILE A 126 -1.23 6.03 -9.42
C ILE A 126 -2.50 6.84 -9.64
N PRO A 127 -2.82 7.28 -10.87
CA PRO A 127 -4.08 7.95 -11.15
C PRO A 127 -5.25 6.97 -10.99
N ASN A 128 -6.38 7.48 -10.48
CA ASN A 128 -7.63 6.73 -10.49
C ASN A 128 -8.39 6.99 -11.79
N VAL A 129 -9.04 5.96 -12.29
CA VAL A 129 -9.95 6.04 -13.44
C VAL A 129 -11.37 5.71 -12.97
N THR A 130 -12.33 6.51 -13.37
CA THR A 130 -13.76 6.23 -13.17
C THR A 130 -14.22 5.27 -14.24
N VAL A 131 -14.69 4.09 -13.83
CA VAL A 131 -15.12 3.02 -14.73
C VAL A 131 -16.54 2.54 -14.44
N VAL A 132 -17.22 2.13 -15.50
CA VAL A 132 -18.60 1.62 -15.49
C VAL A 132 -18.70 0.36 -16.35
N HIS A 133 -19.79 -0.42 -16.15
CA HIS A 133 -20.14 -1.52 -17.05
C HIS A 133 -20.54 -0.98 -18.42
N PRO A 134 -20.10 -1.58 -19.56
CA PRO A 134 -20.46 -1.12 -20.92
C PRO A 134 -21.97 -1.02 -21.17
N GLY A 135 -22.75 -1.94 -20.60
CA GLY A 135 -24.20 -1.96 -20.73
C GLY A 135 -24.93 -0.76 -20.10
N ARG A 136 -24.24 0.12 -19.38
CA ARG A 136 -24.81 1.38 -18.88
C ARG A 136 -24.97 2.41 -19.98
N GLY A 137 -24.25 2.29 -21.11
CA GLY A 137 -24.33 3.19 -22.25
C GLY A 137 -23.72 4.58 -22.01
N PHE A 138 -23.05 4.80 -20.85
CA PHE A 138 -22.39 6.08 -20.53
C PHE A 138 -21.12 6.25 -21.37
N LYS A 139 -20.93 7.44 -21.92
CA LYS A 139 -19.74 7.81 -22.70
C LYS A 139 -18.90 8.87 -22.00
N THR A 140 -19.48 9.60 -21.08
CA THR A 140 -18.86 10.71 -20.35
C THR A 140 -19.18 10.62 -18.86
N VAL A 141 -18.40 11.34 -18.06
CA VAL A 141 -18.67 11.50 -16.63
C VAL A 141 -19.99 12.26 -16.40
N GLN A 142 -20.36 13.13 -17.31
CA GLN A 142 -21.62 13.88 -17.28
C GLN A 142 -22.82 12.96 -17.43
N ASP A 143 -22.73 11.92 -18.28
CA ASP A 143 -23.78 10.91 -18.40
C ASP A 143 -23.99 10.15 -17.08
N LEU A 144 -22.89 9.77 -16.43
CA LEU A 144 -22.93 9.13 -15.10
C LEU A 144 -23.61 10.05 -14.09
N VAL A 145 -23.19 11.32 -13.99
CA VAL A 145 -23.74 12.29 -13.04
C VAL A 145 -25.23 12.52 -13.31
N ALA A 146 -25.63 12.65 -14.57
CA ALA A 146 -27.03 12.83 -14.95
C ALA A 146 -27.90 11.62 -14.58
N ALA A 147 -27.37 10.39 -14.79
CA ALA A 147 -28.04 9.16 -14.40
C ALA A 147 -28.14 9.04 -12.85
N ALA A 148 -27.09 9.35 -12.13
CA ALA A 148 -27.06 9.30 -10.67
C ALA A 148 -28.09 10.26 -10.06
N LYS A 149 -28.22 11.48 -10.58
CA LYS A 149 -29.24 12.47 -10.14
C LYS A 149 -30.68 11.99 -10.33
N LYS A 150 -30.92 11.14 -11.32
CA LYS A 150 -32.25 10.63 -11.62
C LYS A 150 -32.59 9.34 -10.88
N SER A 151 -31.57 8.57 -10.48
CA SER A 151 -31.77 7.16 -10.08
C SER A 151 -32.31 6.98 -8.67
N GLY A 152 -32.04 7.87 -7.70
CA GLY A 152 -32.39 7.70 -6.28
C GLY A 152 -31.79 6.46 -5.58
N LYS A 153 -31.10 5.57 -6.31
CA LYS A 153 -30.49 4.31 -5.83
C LYS A 153 -29.13 4.03 -6.49
N PHE A 154 -28.37 5.05 -6.78
CA PHE A 154 -27.07 4.89 -7.41
C PHE A 154 -26.04 4.36 -6.43
N THR A 155 -25.14 3.48 -6.88
CA THR A 155 -24.17 2.80 -6.02
C THR A 155 -22.74 2.97 -6.56
N TYR A 156 -21.75 2.97 -5.68
CA TYR A 156 -20.35 2.90 -6.07
C TYR A 156 -19.55 1.95 -5.21
N ALA A 157 -18.60 1.25 -5.84
CA ALA A 157 -17.69 0.32 -5.18
C ALA A 157 -16.35 0.99 -4.83
N SER A 158 -15.70 0.50 -3.77
CA SER A 158 -14.34 0.88 -3.41
C SER A 158 -13.57 -0.27 -2.77
N ALA A 159 -12.25 -0.09 -2.57
CA ALA A 159 -11.40 -1.02 -1.82
C ALA A 159 -11.53 -0.86 -0.29
N GLY A 160 -12.65 -0.34 0.19
CA GLY A 160 -12.97 -0.13 1.60
C GLY A 160 -13.02 1.33 2.01
N VAL A 161 -13.69 1.58 3.15
CA VAL A 161 -13.79 2.91 3.75
C VAL A 161 -12.39 3.49 3.96
N GLY A 162 -12.17 4.77 3.65
CA GLY A 162 -10.87 5.44 3.80
C GLY A 162 -9.82 5.08 2.75
N SER A 163 -10.10 4.17 1.80
CA SER A 163 -9.20 3.86 0.69
C SER A 163 -9.13 5.02 -0.32
N ALA A 164 -8.06 5.06 -1.14
CA ALA A 164 -7.92 6.04 -2.20
C ALA A 164 -9.08 6.00 -3.20
N THR A 165 -9.61 4.81 -3.48
CA THR A 165 -10.75 4.58 -4.37
C THR A 165 -12.06 5.10 -3.77
N HIS A 166 -12.23 4.99 -2.45
CA HIS A 166 -13.34 5.60 -1.72
C HIS A 166 -13.32 7.13 -1.83
N TRP A 167 -12.18 7.74 -1.50
CA TRP A 167 -12.03 9.19 -1.59
C TRP A 167 -12.21 9.73 -3.00
N ALA A 168 -11.73 9.00 -4.02
CA ALA A 168 -11.92 9.41 -5.41
C ALA A 168 -13.40 9.40 -5.81
N ALA A 169 -14.15 8.37 -5.43
CA ALA A 169 -15.58 8.28 -5.71
C ALA A 169 -16.39 9.33 -4.92
N GLU A 170 -16.05 9.57 -3.65
CA GLU A 170 -16.70 10.61 -2.84
C GLU A 170 -16.46 12.02 -3.39
N ARG A 171 -15.25 12.31 -3.85
CA ARG A 171 -14.96 13.60 -4.50
C ARG A 171 -15.79 13.78 -5.78
N LEU A 172 -15.94 12.73 -6.57
CA LEU A 172 -16.79 12.75 -7.78
C LEU A 172 -18.26 12.96 -7.39
N ARG A 173 -18.75 12.25 -6.37
CA ARG A 173 -20.12 12.37 -5.87
C ARG A 173 -20.43 13.79 -5.40
N LEU A 174 -19.55 14.35 -4.58
CA LEU A 174 -19.70 15.70 -4.02
C LEU A 174 -19.63 16.77 -5.14
N ALA A 175 -18.64 16.67 -6.04
CA ALA A 175 -18.50 17.60 -7.15
C ALA A 175 -19.66 17.52 -8.16
N GLY A 176 -20.21 16.32 -8.34
CA GLY A 176 -21.37 16.09 -9.22
C GLY A 176 -22.70 16.48 -8.58
N GLY A 177 -22.76 16.66 -7.26
CA GLY A 177 -23.98 17.01 -6.54
C GLY A 177 -25.08 15.95 -6.66
N TYR A 178 -24.72 14.68 -6.44
CA TYR A 178 -25.67 13.55 -6.46
C TYR A 178 -25.48 12.64 -5.26
N ASP A 179 -26.50 11.85 -4.93
CA ASP A 179 -26.43 10.83 -3.90
C ASP A 179 -26.11 9.45 -4.48
N ALA A 180 -25.27 8.72 -3.77
CA ALA A 180 -24.94 7.33 -4.10
C ALA A 180 -24.57 6.55 -2.84
N VAL A 181 -24.93 5.27 -2.82
CA VAL A 181 -24.63 4.36 -1.70
C VAL A 181 -23.26 3.73 -1.92
N HIS A 182 -22.39 3.85 -0.92
CA HIS A 182 -21.08 3.21 -0.92
C HIS A 182 -21.17 1.71 -0.63
N VAL A 183 -20.53 0.90 -1.47
CA VAL A 183 -20.39 -0.55 -1.31
C VAL A 183 -18.88 -0.87 -1.13
N PRO A 184 -18.39 -1.03 0.12
CA PRO A 184 -16.99 -1.30 0.38
C PRO A 184 -16.64 -2.77 0.19
N PHE A 185 -15.47 -3.03 -0.40
CA PHE A 185 -14.84 -4.36 -0.56
C PHE A 185 -13.48 -4.42 0.13
N LYS A 186 -12.87 -5.61 0.22
CA LYS A 186 -11.53 -5.79 0.81
C LYS A 186 -10.41 -5.35 -0.11
N GLY A 187 -10.69 -5.15 -1.41
CA GLY A 187 -9.72 -4.72 -2.40
C GLY A 187 -10.34 -4.32 -3.74
N GLY A 188 -9.51 -3.75 -4.61
CA GLY A 188 -9.92 -3.30 -5.92
C GLY A 188 -10.48 -4.40 -6.84
N PRO A 189 -9.87 -5.59 -6.92
CA PRO A 189 -10.35 -6.66 -7.78
C PRO A 189 -11.81 -7.08 -7.53
N GLU A 190 -12.21 -7.17 -6.25
CA GLU A 190 -13.60 -7.47 -5.88
C GLU A 190 -14.55 -6.36 -6.36
N ALA A 191 -14.20 -5.10 -6.12
CA ALA A 191 -14.97 -3.95 -6.55
C ALA A 191 -15.13 -3.91 -8.09
N LEU A 192 -14.06 -4.19 -8.84
CA LEU A 192 -14.10 -4.25 -10.31
C LEU A 192 -15.02 -5.39 -10.80
N THR A 193 -14.98 -6.56 -10.13
CA THR A 193 -15.86 -7.69 -10.45
C THR A 193 -17.33 -7.32 -10.29
N GLU A 194 -17.70 -6.58 -9.26
CA GLU A 194 -19.08 -6.15 -9.02
C GLU A 194 -19.58 -5.13 -10.06
N VAL A 195 -18.69 -4.23 -10.51
CA VAL A 195 -19.01 -3.29 -11.58
C VAL A 195 -19.13 -4.03 -12.93
N MET A 196 -18.23 -4.95 -13.25
CA MET A 196 -18.31 -5.78 -14.47
C MET A 196 -19.57 -6.63 -14.52
N ALA A 197 -20.06 -7.07 -13.37
CA ALA A 197 -21.32 -7.82 -13.26
C ALA A 197 -22.57 -6.92 -13.29
N GLY A 198 -22.42 -5.59 -13.33
CA GLY A 198 -23.52 -4.64 -13.32
C GLY A 198 -24.25 -4.51 -11.98
N ARG A 199 -23.74 -5.13 -10.91
CA ARG A 199 -24.34 -5.09 -9.57
C ARG A 199 -24.06 -3.79 -8.82
N VAL A 200 -22.99 -3.09 -9.19
CA VAL A 200 -22.65 -1.74 -8.72
C VAL A 200 -22.46 -0.83 -9.92
N ASP A 201 -22.92 0.41 -9.83
CA ASP A 201 -23.02 1.31 -10.98
C ASP A 201 -21.65 1.80 -11.48
N PHE A 202 -20.73 2.15 -10.58
CA PHE A 202 -19.39 2.60 -10.94
C PHE A 202 -18.37 2.35 -9.83
N THR A 203 -17.10 2.53 -10.17
CA THR A 203 -16.00 2.66 -9.21
C THR A 203 -14.96 3.63 -9.74
N CYS A 204 -14.23 4.28 -8.82
CA CYS A 204 -13.01 5.01 -9.11
C CYS A 204 -11.82 4.13 -8.71
N MET A 205 -11.14 3.51 -9.67
CA MET A 205 -10.11 2.51 -9.41
C MET A 205 -8.73 2.95 -9.90
N GLY A 206 -7.68 2.49 -9.23
CA GLY A 206 -6.32 2.76 -9.71
C GLY A 206 -6.10 2.21 -11.13
N MET A 207 -5.50 3.02 -12.00
CA MET A 207 -5.35 2.72 -13.43
C MET A 207 -4.69 1.36 -13.69
N SER A 208 -3.68 0.97 -12.92
CA SER A 208 -2.93 -0.28 -13.15
C SER A 208 -3.80 -1.54 -13.03
N SER A 209 -4.82 -1.54 -12.17
CA SER A 209 -5.75 -2.68 -12.05
C SER A 209 -6.93 -2.62 -13.04
N ALA A 210 -7.35 -1.42 -13.45
CA ALA A 210 -8.50 -1.25 -14.35
C ALA A 210 -8.12 -1.34 -15.83
N LEU A 211 -6.91 -0.94 -16.22
CA LEU A 211 -6.48 -0.82 -17.60
C LEU A 211 -6.63 -2.09 -18.44
N PRO A 212 -6.28 -3.29 -17.98
CA PRO A 212 -6.50 -4.53 -18.72
C PRO A 212 -7.99 -4.74 -19.05
N LEU A 213 -8.87 -4.50 -18.08
CA LEU A 213 -10.31 -4.68 -18.23
C LEU A 213 -10.95 -3.65 -19.17
N ILE A 214 -10.40 -2.44 -19.21
CA ILE A 214 -10.80 -1.39 -20.16
C ILE A 214 -10.39 -1.80 -21.57
N ARG A 215 -9.15 -2.28 -21.76
CA ARG A 215 -8.64 -2.73 -23.08
C ARG A 215 -9.41 -3.94 -23.61
N ASP A 216 -9.83 -4.84 -22.72
CA ASP A 216 -10.67 -6.00 -23.06
C ASP A 216 -12.15 -5.61 -23.31
N GLY A 217 -12.54 -4.34 -23.21
CA GLY A 217 -13.91 -3.88 -23.37
C GLY A 217 -14.88 -4.32 -22.27
N LYS A 218 -14.37 -4.88 -21.15
CA LYS A 218 -15.18 -5.31 -20.01
C LYS A 218 -15.63 -4.14 -19.14
N LEU A 219 -14.92 -3.02 -19.22
CA LEU A 219 -15.24 -1.77 -18.53
C LEU A 219 -15.07 -0.59 -19.50
N VAL A 220 -15.84 0.47 -19.29
CA VAL A 220 -15.70 1.75 -19.97
C VAL A 220 -15.12 2.77 -19.03
N ALA A 221 -14.02 3.43 -19.44
CA ALA A 221 -13.41 4.53 -18.74
C ALA A 221 -14.12 5.84 -19.09
N LEU A 222 -14.54 6.61 -18.08
CA LEU A 222 -15.22 7.89 -18.27
C LEU A 222 -14.32 9.10 -17.97
N ALA A 223 -13.42 8.98 -17.00
CA ALA A 223 -12.52 10.05 -16.58
C ALA A 223 -11.30 9.51 -15.82
N VAL A 224 -10.25 10.30 -15.77
CA VAL A 224 -9.02 10.03 -14.99
C VAL A 224 -8.81 11.16 -13.99
N SER A 225 -8.29 10.86 -12.81
CA SER A 225 -8.09 11.83 -11.73
C SER A 225 -6.80 12.65 -11.84
N SER A 226 -5.97 12.44 -12.84
CA SER A 226 -4.79 13.24 -13.15
C SER A 226 -5.14 14.40 -14.09
N ALA A 227 -4.40 15.52 -13.98
CA ALA A 227 -4.36 16.50 -15.04
C ALA A 227 -3.77 15.86 -16.31
N ALA A 228 -4.26 16.32 -17.47
CA ALA A 228 -3.73 15.91 -18.76
C ALA A 228 -2.29 16.36 -18.95
#